data_06eacea32e7b8775e89134a462fa78a1
#
_entry.id   06eacea32e7b8775e89134a462fa78a1
#
_cell.length_a   1.000
_cell.length_b   1.000
_cell.length_c   1.000
_cell.angle_alpha   90.00
_cell.angle_beta   90.00
_cell.angle_gamma   90.00
#
_symmetry.space_group_name_H-M   'P 1'
#
loop_
_entity.id
_entity.type
_entity.pdbx_description
1 polymer ?
#
loop_
_entity_poly.entity_id
_entity_poly.type
_entity_poly.pdbx_seq_one_letter_code
_entity_poly.pdbx_strand_id
1 'polypeptide(L)'
;MARRFATRVTVSGTTFVRELDGILEYRLNTNGLQILLTQDPNAPVAGFMVTYHVGSRNEAIGYTGATHLLEHLMFKGSKNFNKENKKTIWEILETKGALVNATTWNDRTNYFEVMPKEHLGTAITLEADRMRHAHIREEDRQSEMTVVRNEFERGENNPMEALDKQIWALAYEAHPYHHSTIGWRSDIEKVPIARLKQFYDDFYWPDNATVSIVGGFDVKEALAMIVKEFGKHSKKKGDYLAMYTEEPNQEGERRATVARAGNTDLVGIAHKVPAAVHSDIPALIILALILADGKTSRLYRTLVDSALAIDVSTNCYQFHDPSLLITYATLASRTPHQKIEELVKDAYRAIALKGVSSTELNRAKRSIRTYIASLRDGPYAFLSALNEQIAAGDWTRFVTFPKKLVQVSAKDVQRVARQYLIDDQSTVGWFKALPQI
;
A
#
# COMPACT_ATOMS: atom_id res chain seq x y z
N MET A 1 27.36 16.61 -0.22
CA MET A 1 26.83 17.90 0.28
C MET A 1 26.05 17.61 1.54
N ALA A 2 26.32 18.32 2.65
CA ALA A 2 25.53 18.22 3.86
C ALA A 2 24.11 18.74 3.56
N ARG A 3 23.08 17.89 3.71
CA ARG A 3 21.68 18.32 3.62
C ARG A 3 21.46 19.40 4.69
N ARG A 4 21.06 20.61 4.28
CA ARG A 4 20.52 21.59 5.22
C ARG A 4 19.13 21.06 5.61
N PHE A 5 19.01 20.54 6.81
CA PHE A 5 17.73 20.11 7.36
C PHE A 5 16.82 21.34 7.55
N ALA A 6 15.53 21.15 7.30
CA ALA A 6 14.53 22.16 7.58
C ALA A 6 14.61 22.60 9.04
N THR A 7 14.61 23.90 9.27
CA THR A 7 14.67 24.44 10.64
C THR A 7 13.26 24.38 11.23
N ARG A 8 13.14 23.87 12.46
CA ARG A 8 11.91 23.98 13.24
C ARG A 8 11.41 25.41 13.25
N VAL A 9 10.14 25.61 12.91
CA VAL A 9 9.44 26.89 12.98
C VAL A 9 8.25 26.80 13.92
N THR A 10 7.87 27.92 14.54
CA THR A 10 6.67 28.03 15.36
C THR A 10 5.59 28.73 14.57
N VAL A 11 4.44 28.09 14.38
CA VAL A 11 3.24 28.69 13.77
C VAL A 11 2.07 28.49 14.72
N SER A 12 1.37 29.58 15.01
CA SER A 12 0.19 29.56 15.88
C SER A 12 -0.84 28.56 15.31
N GLY A 13 -1.42 27.72 16.16
CA GLY A 13 -2.34 26.67 15.75
C GLY A 13 -1.70 25.32 15.47
N THR A 14 -0.36 25.21 15.57
CA THR A 14 0.36 23.94 15.44
C THR A 14 1.23 23.65 16.66
N THR A 15 1.41 22.35 16.94
CA THR A 15 2.37 21.85 17.94
C THR A 15 3.43 21.04 17.23
N PHE A 16 4.70 21.41 17.39
CA PHE A 16 5.83 20.60 16.96
C PHE A 16 5.95 19.36 17.83
N VAL A 17 6.05 18.19 17.22
CA VAL A 17 6.15 16.89 17.91
C VAL A 17 7.60 16.43 17.95
N ARG A 18 8.24 16.29 16.79
CA ARG A 18 9.63 15.82 16.66
C ARG A 18 10.23 16.15 15.30
N GLU A 19 11.53 15.95 15.19
CA GLU A 19 12.26 15.87 13.93
C GLU A 19 13.00 14.53 13.86
N LEU A 20 12.96 13.86 12.72
CA LEU A 20 13.70 12.63 12.50
C LEU A 20 14.21 12.57 11.05
N ASP A 21 15.52 12.60 10.87
CA ASP A 21 16.21 12.54 9.57
C ASP A 21 15.70 13.56 8.54
N GLY A 22 15.41 14.78 9.02
CA GLY A 22 14.92 15.90 8.21
C GLY A 22 13.42 15.91 7.98
N ILE A 23 12.68 14.98 8.54
CA ILE A 23 11.22 15.00 8.55
C ILE A 23 10.74 15.69 9.82
N LEU A 24 10.04 16.81 9.67
CA LEU A 24 9.43 17.55 10.77
C LEU A 24 8.01 17.07 10.99
N GLU A 25 7.68 16.62 12.20
CA GLU A 25 6.32 16.25 12.58
C GLU A 25 5.66 17.37 13.39
N TYR A 26 4.48 17.79 12.94
CA TYR A 26 3.60 18.70 13.65
C TYR A 26 2.22 18.09 13.86
N ARG A 27 1.46 18.64 14.80
CA ARG A 27 0.04 18.38 14.99
C ARG A 27 -0.74 19.68 14.88
N LEU A 28 -1.85 19.66 14.15
CA LEU A 28 -2.81 20.76 14.10
C LEU A 28 -3.64 20.77 15.39
N ASN A 29 -3.60 21.86 16.15
CA ASN A 29 -4.15 21.91 17.50
C ASN A 29 -5.68 21.79 17.54
N THR A 30 -6.37 22.27 16.49
CA THR A 30 -7.83 22.31 16.42
C THR A 30 -8.45 20.93 16.25
N ASN A 31 -7.79 20.02 15.55
CA ASN A 31 -8.40 18.75 15.14
C ASN A 31 -7.45 17.53 15.16
N GLY A 32 -6.18 17.73 15.53
CA GLY A 32 -5.24 16.62 15.67
C GLY A 32 -4.60 16.11 14.38
N LEU A 33 -4.85 16.73 13.22
CA LEU A 33 -4.24 16.36 11.95
C LEU A 33 -2.72 16.23 12.09
N GLN A 34 -2.17 15.09 11.68
CA GLN A 34 -0.72 14.89 11.60
C GLN A 34 -0.17 15.54 10.35
N ILE A 35 0.96 16.23 10.49
CA ILE A 35 1.62 16.95 9.41
C ILE A 35 3.08 16.54 9.37
N LEU A 36 3.55 16.00 8.24
CA LEU A 36 4.93 15.59 8.00
C LEU A 36 5.54 16.45 6.90
N LEU A 37 6.64 17.14 7.19
CA LEU A 37 7.26 18.10 6.28
C LEU A 37 8.72 17.71 6.01
N THR A 38 9.10 17.60 4.74
CA THR A 38 10.49 17.36 4.31
C THR A 38 10.87 18.40 3.26
N GLN A 39 11.53 19.45 3.69
CA GLN A 39 11.91 20.56 2.82
C GLN A 39 13.20 20.27 2.04
N ASP A 40 13.17 20.52 0.73
CA ASP A 40 14.35 20.74 -0.11
C ASP A 40 14.22 22.12 -0.77
N PRO A 41 14.89 23.17 -0.22
CA PRO A 41 14.70 24.53 -0.70
C PRO A 41 15.15 24.74 -2.16
N ASN A 42 15.98 23.82 -2.70
CA ASN A 42 16.48 23.90 -4.07
C ASN A 42 15.56 23.17 -5.08
N ALA A 43 14.61 22.37 -4.60
CA ALA A 43 13.70 21.67 -5.50
C ALA A 43 12.74 22.68 -6.17
N PRO A 44 12.55 22.58 -7.50
CA PRO A 44 11.57 23.43 -8.22
C PRO A 44 10.13 22.96 -8.05
N VAL A 45 9.94 21.75 -7.55
CA VAL A 45 8.64 21.09 -7.38
C VAL A 45 8.39 20.75 -5.92
N ALA A 46 7.10 20.71 -5.56
CA ALA A 46 6.62 20.21 -4.28
C ALA A 46 5.63 19.05 -4.52
N GLY A 47 5.72 18.04 -3.68
CA GLY A 47 4.73 16.99 -3.58
C GLY A 47 3.88 17.20 -2.33
N PHE A 48 2.58 17.07 -2.47
CA PHE A 48 1.60 17.09 -1.39
C PHE A 48 0.83 15.77 -1.40
N MET A 49 0.57 15.20 -0.24
CA MET A 49 -0.21 13.98 -0.11
C MET A 49 -1.05 14.02 1.17
N VAL A 50 -2.32 13.66 1.03
CA VAL A 50 -3.18 13.32 2.18
C VAL A 50 -3.34 11.81 2.21
N THR A 51 -2.97 11.19 3.33
CA THR A 51 -3.18 9.77 3.60
C THR A 51 -4.29 9.63 4.64
N TYR A 52 -5.41 9.03 4.26
CA TYR A 52 -6.46 8.63 5.19
C TYR A 52 -6.15 7.22 5.72
N HIS A 53 -6.26 7.01 7.03
CA HIS A 53 -6.02 5.74 7.70
C HIS A 53 -7.26 4.84 7.57
N VAL A 54 -7.67 4.61 6.33
CA VAL A 54 -8.82 3.78 5.94
C VAL A 54 -8.57 3.16 4.58
N GLY A 55 -8.82 1.86 4.49
CA GLY A 55 -8.69 1.08 3.26
C GLY A 55 -9.72 -0.04 3.22
N SER A 56 -9.54 -1.03 2.33
CA SER A 56 -10.48 -2.14 2.21
C SER A 56 -10.61 -2.97 3.49
N ARG A 57 -9.62 -2.94 4.37
CA ARG A 57 -9.67 -3.53 5.73
C ARG A 57 -10.86 -3.04 6.57
N ASN A 58 -11.34 -1.83 6.32
CA ASN A 58 -12.42 -1.20 7.07
C ASN A 58 -13.81 -1.48 6.47
N GLU A 59 -13.87 -2.27 5.42
CA GLU A 59 -15.10 -2.69 4.77
C GLU A 59 -15.69 -3.95 5.42
N ALA A 60 -16.99 -4.15 5.24
CA ALA A 60 -17.65 -5.38 5.64
C ALA A 60 -18.39 -6.00 4.45
N ILE A 61 -18.80 -7.26 4.60
CA ILE A 61 -19.63 -7.97 3.63
C ILE A 61 -20.86 -7.14 3.27
N GLY A 62 -21.16 -7.04 1.98
CA GLY A 62 -22.27 -6.26 1.43
C GLY A 62 -21.87 -4.87 0.93
N TYR A 63 -20.63 -4.42 1.19
CA TYR A 63 -20.09 -3.18 0.63
C TYR A 63 -18.58 -3.20 0.44
N THR A 64 -18.01 -4.37 0.14
CA THR A 64 -16.61 -4.50 -0.25
C THR A 64 -16.36 -3.73 -1.55
N GLY A 65 -15.20 -3.08 -1.66
CA GLY A 65 -14.89 -2.15 -2.75
C GLY A 65 -15.41 -0.73 -2.55
N ALA A 66 -16.11 -0.45 -1.42
CA ALA A 66 -16.63 0.89 -1.13
C ALA A 66 -15.53 1.95 -1.03
N THR A 67 -14.37 1.59 -0.46
CA THR A 67 -13.23 2.50 -0.32
C THR A 67 -12.68 2.90 -1.68
N HIS A 68 -12.51 1.95 -2.59
CA HIS A 68 -12.04 2.20 -3.95
C HIS A 68 -13.05 3.01 -4.77
N LEU A 69 -14.33 2.64 -4.71
CA LEU A 69 -15.38 3.41 -5.39
C LEU A 69 -15.46 4.85 -4.84
N LEU A 70 -15.29 5.03 -3.53
CA LEU A 70 -15.24 6.36 -2.92
C LEU A 70 -14.02 7.15 -3.40
N GLU A 71 -12.87 6.52 -3.62
CA GLU A 71 -11.70 7.16 -4.23
C GLU A 71 -12.06 7.83 -5.55
N HIS A 72 -12.75 7.11 -6.45
CA HIS A 72 -13.23 7.66 -7.72
C HIS A 72 -14.19 8.85 -7.53
N LEU A 73 -15.14 8.70 -6.59
CA LEU A 73 -16.13 9.75 -6.33
C LEU A 73 -15.49 11.03 -5.76
N MET A 74 -14.40 10.93 -5.04
CA MET A 74 -13.67 12.08 -4.51
C MET A 74 -13.11 13.01 -5.61
N PHE A 75 -12.98 12.54 -6.85
CA PHE A 75 -12.58 13.36 -8.00
C PHE A 75 -13.75 14.05 -8.71
N LYS A 76 -15.01 13.72 -8.37
CA LYS A 76 -16.19 14.29 -9.05
C LYS A 76 -16.51 15.73 -8.64
N GLY A 77 -15.95 16.16 -7.52
CA GLY A 77 -16.04 17.53 -7.05
C GLY A 77 -16.26 17.67 -5.55
N SER A 78 -16.16 18.89 -5.11
CA SER A 78 -16.42 19.30 -3.73
C SER A 78 -17.15 20.64 -3.72
N LYS A 79 -17.48 21.16 -2.55
CA LYS A 79 -18.25 22.40 -2.39
C LYS A 79 -17.68 23.56 -3.21
N ASN A 80 -16.37 23.73 -3.21
CA ASN A 80 -15.71 24.85 -3.89
C ASN A 80 -15.11 24.49 -5.23
N PHE A 81 -14.90 23.19 -5.51
CA PHE A 81 -14.22 22.68 -6.69
C PHE A 81 -15.13 21.67 -7.42
N ASN A 82 -15.95 22.16 -8.34
CA ASN A 82 -16.94 21.37 -9.06
C ASN A 82 -17.27 21.97 -10.43
N LYS A 83 -18.03 21.24 -11.25
CA LYS A 83 -18.44 21.65 -12.59
C LYS A 83 -19.34 22.88 -12.58
N GLU A 84 -20.23 22.99 -11.59
CA GLU A 84 -21.15 24.13 -11.49
C GLU A 84 -20.36 25.45 -11.29
N ASN A 85 -19.27 25.39 -10.56
CA ASN A 85 -18.36 26.54 -10.35
C ASN A 85 -17.36 26.73 -11.50
N LYS A 86 -17.36 25.89 -12.53
CA LYS A 86 -16.35 25.85 -13.61
C LYS A 86 -14.91 25.74 -13.04
N LYS A 87 -14.74 24.93 -12.00
CA LYS A 87 -13.51 24.71 -11.26
C LYS A 87 -13.39 23.25 -10.90
N THR A 88 -13.32 22.38 -11.89
CA THR A 88 -13.10 20.95 -11.61
C THR A 88 -11.69 20.70 -11.06
N ILE A 89 -11.56 19.66 -10.26
CA ILE A 89 -10.26 19.26 -9.65
C ILE A 89 -9.20 19.09 -10.76
N TRP A 90 -9.56 18.38 -11.82
CA TRP A 90 -8.69 18.07 -12.94
C TRP A 90 -8.24 19.34 -13.69
N GLU A 91 -9.18 20.20 -14.10
CA GLU A 91 -8.87 21.43 -14.82
C GLU A 91 -7.93 22.35 -14.02
N ILE A 92 -8.16 22.47 -12.71
CA ILE A 92 -7.32 23.31 -11.86
C ILE A 92 -5.91 22.75 -11.73
N LEU A 93 -5.77 21.45 -11.53
CA LEU A 93 -4.48 20.83 -11.30
C LEU A 93 -3.68 20.68 -12.62
N GLU A 94 -4.34 20.26 -13.71
CA GLU A 94 -3.70 20.14 -15.02
C GLU A 94 -3.19 21.48 -15.55
N THR A 95 -3.99 22.56 -15.44
CA THR A 95 -3.55 23.91 -15.85
C THR A 95 -2.35 24.42 -15.08
N LYS A 96 -2.05 23.82 -13.92
CA LYS A 96 -0.87 24.14 -13.11
C LYS A 96 0.29 23.15 -13.31
N GLY A 97 0.17 22.24 -14.26
CA GLY A 97 1.18 21.24 -14.56
C GLY A 97 1.36 20.21 -13.44
N ALA A 98 0.32 19.96 -12.66
CA ALA A 98 0.36 18.98 -11.59
C ALA A 98 0.24 17.55 -12.13
N LEU A 99 1.08 16.63 -11.62
CA LEU A 99 0.79 15.21 -11.63
C LEU A 99 -0.13 14.92 -10.45
N VAL A 100 -1.34 14.42 -10.73
CA VAL A 100 -2.36 14.14 -9.73
C VAL A 100 -2.84 12.71 -9.86
N ASN A 101 -3.00 12.01 -8.74
CA ASN A 101 -3.64 10.70 -8.68
C ASN A 101 -4.06 10.36 -7.25
N ALA A 102 -4.66 9.19 -7.08
CA ALA A 102 -4.96 8.59 -5.80
C ALA A 102 -4.64 7.08 -5.83
N THR A 103 -4.56 6.46 -4.68
CA THR A 103 -4.47 4.99 -4.58
C THR A 103 -5.17 4.51 -3.34
N THR A 104 -5.92 3.42 -3.46
CA THR A 104 -6.52 2.69 -2.35
C THR A 104 -5.82 1.36 -2.16
N TRP A 105 -5.54 1.01 -0.91
CA TRP A 105 -4.97 -0.28 -0.52
C TRP A 105 -5.70 -0.83 0.71
N ASN A 106 -5.19 -1.87 1.30
CA ASN A 106 -5.83 -2.52 2.43
C ASN A 106 -6.01 -1.60 3.65
N ASP A 107 -4.99 -0.79 4.00
CA ASP A 107 -4.96 -0.01 5.25
C ASP A 107 -5.05 1.50 5.04
N ARG A 108 -5.06 1.98 3.79
CA ARG A 108 -5.01 3.40 3.49
C ARG A 108 -5.66 3.76 2.17
N THR A 109 -6.12 5.00 2.09
CA THR A 109 -6.44 5.70 0.84
C THR A 109 -5.68 7.00 0.82
N ASN A 110 -4.98 7.31 -0.27
CA ASN A 110 -4.25 8.56 -0.40
C ASN A 110 -4.60 9.29 -1.68
N TYR A 111 -4.44 10.61 -1.62
CA TYR A 111 -4.56 11.53 -2.75
C TYR A 111 -3.29 12.35 -2.79
N PHE A 112 -2.71 12.55 -3.97
CA PHE A 112 -1.45 13.25 -4.08
C PHE A 112 -1.35 14.12 -5.32
N GLU A 113 -0.61 15.20 -5.19
CA GLU A 113 -0.23 16.13 -6.23
C GLU A 113 1.28 16.37 -6.20
N VAL A 114 1.91 16.35 -7.37
CA VAL A 114 3.29 16.83 -7.55
C VAL A 114 3.26 17.94 -8.57
N MET A 115 3.71 19.14 -8.19
CA MET A 115 3.53 20.35 -8.99
C MET A 115 4.67 21.34 -8.79
N PRO A 116 4.80 22.37 -9.65
CA PRO A 116 5.65 23.51 -9.37
C PRO A 116 5.34 24.11 -8.01
N LYS A 117 6.37 24.41 -7.22
CA LYS A 117 6.27 24.76 -5.79
C LYS A 117 5.36 25.96 -5.50
N GLU A 118 5.27 26.91 -6.43
CA GLU A 118 4.39 28.08 -6.35
C GLU A 118 2.90 27.75 -6.34
N HIS A 119 2.55 26.53 -6.74
CA HIS A 119 1.16 26.05 -6.77
C HIS A 119 0.76 25.17 -5.58
N LEU A 120 1.68 24.88 -4.65
CA LEU A 120 1.43 24.05 -3.47
C LEU A 120 0.16 24.48 -2.70
N GLY A 121 -0.06 25.79 -2.59
CA GLY A 121 -1.26 26.32 -1.93
C GLY A 121 -2.58 25.90 -2.59
N THR A 122 -2.57 25.60 -3.87
CA THR A 122 -3.76 25.09 -4.57
C THR A 122 -4.09 23.68 -4.08
N ALA A 123 -3.09 22.79 -3.98
CA ALA A 123 -3.28 21.44 -3.46
C ALA A 123 -3.80 21.46 -2.02
N ILE A 124 -3.16 22.26 -1.13
CA ILE A 124 -3.58 22.40 0.28
C ILE A 124 -5.05 22.82 0.38
N THR A 125 -5.48 23.80 -0.43
CA THR A 125 -6.86 24.32 -0.39
C THR A 125 -7.86 23.30 -0.93
N LEU A 126 -7.51 22.63 -2.04
CA LEU A 126 -8.37 21.64 -2.67
C LEU A 126 -8.56 20.43 -1.77
N GLU A 127 -7.48 19.87 -1.24
CA GLU A 127 -7.53 18.71 -0.38
C GLU A 127 -8.26 18.96 0.94
N ALA A 128 -8.09 20.14 1.51
CA ALA A 128 -8.86 20.56 2.67
C ALA A 128 -10.36 20.64 2.37
N ASP A 129 -10.76 21.18 1.20
CA ASP A 129 -12.18 21.26 0.83
C ASP A 129 -12.79 19.87 0.61
N ARG A 130 -12.14 19.00 -0.17
CA ARG A 130 -12.69 17.68 -0.45
C ARG A 130 -12.66 16.73 0.77
N MET A 131 -11.78 16.96 1.75
CA MET A 131 -11.74 16.17 2.98
C MET A 131 -13.10 16.11 3.68
N ARG A 132 -13.87 17.21 3.70
CA ARG A 132 -15.18 17.26 4.39
C ARG A 132 -16.35 17.72 3.52
N HIS A 133 -16.11 18.09 2.28
CA HIS A 133 -17.15 18.65 1.40
C HIS A 133 -17.18 17.95 0.03
N ALA A 134 -16.67 16.74 -0.09
CA ALA A 134 -16.75 15.97 -1.34
C ALA A 134 -18.21 15.72 -1.75
N HIS A 135 -18.47 15.81 -3.05
CA HIS A 135 -19.77 15.49 -3.62
C HIS A 135 -19.85 13.97 -3.84
N ILE A 136 -20.61 13.28 -3.00
CA ILE A 136 -20.88 11.86 -3.15
C ILE A 136 -22.33 11.72 -3.61
N ARG A 137 -22.54 11.71 -4.93
CA ARG A 137 -23.84 11.77 -5.57
C ARG A 137 -24.16 10.48 -6.32
N GLU A 138 -25.44 10.14 -6.42
CA GLU A 138 -25.86 8.92 -7.12
C GLU A 138 -25.55 9.00 -8.63
N GLU A 139 -25.74 10.17 -9.25
CA GLU A 139 -25.40 10.38 -10.66
C GLU A 139 -23.90 10.16 -10.94
N ASP A 140 -23.02 10.59 -10.03
CA ASP A 140 -21.58 10.37 -10.13
C ASP A 140 -21.24 8.89 -9.95
N ARG A 141 -21.88 8.19 -9.01
CA ARG A 141 -21.74 6.74 -8.82
C ARG A 141 -22.12 5.98 -10.09
N GLN A 142 -23.27 6.32 -10.69
CA GLN A 142 -23.72 5.66 -11.92
C GLN A 142 -22.74 5.90 -13.08
N SER A 143 -22.20 7.10 -13.20
CA SER A 143 -21.24 7.40 -14.25
C SER A 143 -19.91 6.66 -14.07
N GLU A 144 -19.46 6.45 -12.82
CA GLU A 144 -18.23 5.71 -12.51
C GLU A 144 -18.38 4.20 -12.60
N MET A 145 -19.59 3.68 -12.49
CA MET A 145 -19.83 2.24 -12.47
C MET A 145 -19.26 1.52 -13.70
N THR A 146 -19.28 2.17 -14.87
CA THR A 146 -18.69 1.59 -16.09
C THR A 146 -17.16 1.50 -15.98
N VAL A 147 -16.51 2.50 -15.39
CA VAL A 147 -15.05 2.52 -15.19
C VAL A 147 -14.66 1.41 -14.20
N VAL A 148 -15.31 1.37 -13.06
CA VAL A 148 -15.01 0.38 -11.99
C VAL A 148 -15.27 -1.05 -12.47
N ARG A 149 -16.33 -1.28 -13.26
CA ARG A 149 -16.57 -2.60 -13.88
C ARG A 149 -15.47 -2.99 -14.85
N ASN A 150 -15.01 -2.08 -15.69
CA ASN A 150 -13.92 -2.35 -16.62
C ASN A 150 -12.62 -2.70 -15.88
N GLU A 151 -12.33 -2.02 -14.79
CA GLU A 151 -11.19 -2.33 -13.92
C GLU A 151 -11.34 -3.72 -13.28
N PHE A 152 -12.52 -4.02 -12.73
CA PHE A 152 -12.83 -5.32 -12.18
C PHE A 152 -12.64 -6.44 -13.23
N GLU A 153 -13.20 -6.28 -14.42
CA GLU A 153 -13.10 -7.27 -15.51
C GLU A 153 -11.65 -7.43 -16.01
N ARG A 154 -10.91 -6.35 -16.07
CA ARG A 154 -9.48 -6.39 -16.41
C ARG A 154 -8.68 -7.22 -15.39
N GLY A 155 -8.94 -7.03 -14.09
CA GLY A 155 -8.33 -7.84 -13.03
C GLY A 155 -8.75 -9.31 -13.11
N GLU A 156 -10.03 -9.59 -13.34
CA GLU A 156 -10.52 -10.97 -13.51
C GLU A 156 -9.91 -11.70 -14.72
N ASN A 157 -9.55 -10.96 -15.76
CA ASN A 157 -8.90 -11.51 -16.97
C ASN A 157 -7.36 -11.61 -16.83
N ASN A 158 -6.77 -11.09 -15.77
CA ASN A 158 -5.36 -11.23 -15.48
C ASN A 158 -5.11 -12.51 -14.65
N PRO A 159 -4.36 -13.50 -15.15
CA PRO A 159 -4.11 -14.74 -14.44
C PRO A 159 -3.48 -14.56 -13.05
N MET A 160 -2.53 -13.63 -12.91
CA MET A 160 -1.86 -13.34 -11.65
C MET A 160 -2.82 -12.72 -10.62
N GLU A 161 -3.61 -11.73 -11.03
CA GLU A 161 -4.58 -11.06 -10.15
C GLU A 161 -5.71 -12.02 -9.73
N ALA A 162 -6.16 -12.87 -10.66
CA ALA A 162 -7.17 -13.88 -10.37
C ALA A 162 -6.68 -14.92 -9.35
N LEU A 163 -5.42 -15.35 -9.48
CA LEU A 163 -4.79 -16.27 -8.52
C LEU A 163 -4.54 -15.59 -7.18
N ASP A 164 -3.99 -14.38 -7.19
CA ASP A 164 -3.72 -13.58 -5.99
C ASP A 164 -4.98 -13.37 -5.15
N LYS A 165 -6.06 -12.89 -5.78
CA LYS A 165 -7.37 -12.73 -5.15
C LYS A 165 -7.85 -14.02 -4.47
N GLN A 166 -7.66 -15.17 -5.10
CA GLN A 166 -8.08 -16.45 -4.55
C GLN A 166 -7.20 -16.90 -3.38
N ILE A 167 -5.88 -16.63 -3.44
CA ILE A 167 -4.95 -16.93 -2.35
C ILE A 167 -5.29 -16.09 -1.12
N TRP A 168 -5.50 -14.77 -1.29
CA TRP A 168 -5.89 -13.89 -0.18
C TRP A 168 -7.22 -14.33 0.42
N ALA A 169 -8.23 -14.62 -0.39
CA ALA A 169 -9.53 -15.08 0.08
C ALA A 169 -9.48 -16.38 0.89
N LEU A 170 -8.56 -17.27 0.58
CA LEU A 170 -8.37 -18.53 1.32
C LEU A 170 -7.45 -18.40 2.52
N ALA A 171 -6.44 -17.53 2.45
CA ALA A 171 -5.50 -17.35 3.54
C ALA A 171 -6.18 -16.79 4.79
N TYR A 172 -7.26 -16.02 4.64
CA TYR A 172 -7.98 -15.43 5.76
C TYR A 172 -9.41 -15.98 5.85
N GLU A 173 -9.75 -16.43 7.04
CA GLU A 173 -11.08 -16.94 7.37
C GLU A 173 -11.99 -15.84 7.92
N ALA A 174 -11.44 -15.02 8.79
CA ALA A 174 -12.19 -14.00 9.52
C ALA A 174 -11.75 -12.56 9.23
N HIS A 175 -10.45 -12.35 8.97
CA HIS A 175 -9.91 -11.02 8.80
C HIS A 175 -10.27 -10.39 7.44
N PRO A 176 -10.63 -9.09 7.37
CA PRO A 176 -11.04 -8.42 6.13
C PRO A 176 -10.01 -8.43 4.99
N TYR A 177 -8.75 -8.76 5.24
CA TYR A 177 -7.78 -8.97 4.16
C TYR A 177 -8.12 -10.10 3.20
N HIS A 178 -9.19 -10.85 3.47
CA HIS A 178 -9.68 -11.91 2.58
C HIS A 178 -10.26 -11.38 1.26
N HIS A 179 -10.66 -10.12 1.17
CA HIS A 179 -11.17 -9.56 -0.08
C HIS A 179 -10.20 -8.54 -0.70
N SER A 180 -10.22 -8.48 -2.03
CA SER A 180 -9.41 -7.51 -2.76
C SER A 180 -9.95 -6.09 -2.58
N THR A 181 -9.08 -5.09 -2.76
CA THR A 181 -9.42 -3.67 -2.65
C THR A 181 -10.54 -3.25 -3.60
N ILE A 182 -10.63 -3.86 -4.78
CA ILE A 182 -11.73 -3.59 -5.71
C ILE A 182 -13.08 -4.18 -5.24
N GLY A 183 -13.05 -5.14 -4.29
CA GLY A 183 -14.24 -5.76 -3.72
C GLY A 183 -14.87 -6.87 -4.58
N TRP A 184 -16.05 -7.32 -4.16
CA TRP A 184 -16.85 -8.29 -4.91
C TRP A 184 -17.76 -7.58 -5.90
N ARG A 185 -17.93 -8.12 -7.10
CA ARG A 185 -18.77 -7.55 -8.16
C ARG A 185 -20.17 -7.19 -7.68
N SER A 186 -20.82 -8.09 -6.93
CA SER A 186 -22.16 -7.86 -6.40
C SER A 186 -22.25 -6.66 -5.46
N ASP A 187 -21.21 -6.45 -4.64
CA ASP A 187 -21.16 -5.36 -3.68
C ASP A 187 -20.92 -4.03 -4.40
N ILE A 188 -19.94 -3.99 -5.30
CA ILE A 188 -19.64 -2.81 -6.12
C ILE A 188 -20.88 -2.32 -6.86
N GLU A 189 -21.60 -3.24 -7.52
CA GLU A 189 -22.77 -2.91 -8.34
C GLU A 189 -23.97 -2.46 -7.50
N LYS A 190 -24.12 -2.96 -6.27
CA LYS A 190 -25.32 -2.81 -5.45
C LYS A 190 -25.17 -1.88 -4.26
N VAL A 191 -23.93 -1.49 -3.89
CA VAL A 191 -23.72 -0.60 -2.74
C VAL A 191 -24.53 0.69 -2.90
N PRO A 192 -25.43 1.03 -1.96
CA PRO A 192 -26.23 2.24 -2.07
C PRO A 192 -25.39 3.48 -1.76
N ILE A 193 -25.69 4.59 -2.42
CA ILE A 193 -24.98 5.86 -2.21
C ILE A 193 -25.00 6.32 -0.74
N ALA A 194 -26.06 6.02 -0.01
CA ALA A 194 -26.17 6.33 1.42
C ALA A 194 -25.06 5.62 2.23
N ARG A 195 -24.67 4.39 1.84
CA ARG A 195 -23.59 3.65 2.50
C ARG A 195 -22.22 4.27 2.21
N LEU A 196 -21.98 4.72 0.98
CA LEU A 196 -20.76 5.43 0.61
C LEU A 196 -20.62 6.76 1.34
N LYS A 197 -21.74 7.53 1.46
CA LYS A 197 -21.78 8.75 2.28
C LYS A 197 -21.45 8.46 3.74
N GLN A 198 -22.03 7.40 4.29
CA GLN A 198 -21.76 7.01 5.66
C GLN A 198 -20.29 6.62 5.84
N PHE A 199 -19.71 5.83 4.92
CA PHE A 199 -18.31 5.43 4.97
C PHE A 199 -17.37 6.67 4.92
N TYR A 200 -17.68 7.63 4.07
CA TYR A 200 -16.99 8.93 4.04
C TYR A 200 -17.09 9.65 5.38
N ASP A 201 -18.29 9.73 5.96
CA ASP A 201 -18.52 10.38 7.26
C ASP A 201 -17.91 9.61 8.44
N ASP A 202 -17.72 8.31 8.29
CA ASP A 202 -17.08 7.49 9.32
C ASP A 202 -15.55 7.70 9.36
N PHE A 203 -14.87 7.93 8.21
CA PHE A 203 -13.43 7.81 8.14
C PHE A 203 -12.67 9.04 7.61
N TYR A 204 -13.29 9.94 6.82
CA TYR A 204 -12.59 11.06 6.17
C TYR A 204 -12.54 12.31 7.04
N TRP A 205 -11.75 12.23 8.11
CA TRP A 205 -11.60 13.31 9.10
C TRP A 205 -10.13 13.65 9.32
N PRO A 206 -9.82 14.91 9.76
CA PRO A 206 -8.45 15.34 10.00
C PRO A 206 -7.68 14.46 10.99
N ASP A 207 -8.34 14.01 12.06
CA ASP A 207 -7.73 13.17 13.10
C ASP A 207 -7.53 11.69 12.66
N ASN A 208 -8.05 11.31 11.49
CA ASN A 208 -7.79 10.03 10.82
C ASN A 208 -6.98 10.20 9.53
N ALA A 209 -6.22 11.28 9.44
CA ALA A 209 -5.43 11.59 8.26
C ALA A 209 -4.02 12.09 8.61
N THR A 210 -3.12 11.93 7.66
CA THR A 210 -1.78 12.52 7.69
C THR A 210 -1.57 13.32 6.41
N VAL A 211 -1.18 14.59 6.56
CA VAL A 211 -0.70 15.44 5.47
C VAL A 211 0.81 15.33 5.39
N SER A 212 1.34 15.02 4.22
CA SER A 212 2.78 14.96 3.95
C SER A 212 3.17 15.94 2.84
N ILE A 213 4.20 16.75 3.03
CA ILE A 213 4.74 17.68 2.02
C ILE A 213 6.25 17.45 1.86
N VAL A 214 6.69 17.27 0.61
CA VAL A 214 8.09 17.01 0.27
C VAL A 214 8.54 17.89 -0.89
N GLY A 215 9.74 18.47 -0.80
CA GLY A 215 10.34 19.24 -1.90
C GLY A 215 10.48 20.72 -1.64
N GLY A 216 10.26 21.56 -2.66
CA GLY A 216 10.46 23.01 -2.59
C GLY A 216 9.26 23.71 -1.97
N PHE A 217 9.39 24.25 -0.76
CA PHE A 217 8.36 25.07 -0.12
C PHE A 217 8.97 25.79 1.11
N ASP A 218 8.28 26.82 1.58
CA ASP A 218 8.58 27.43 2.88
C ASP A 218 7.75 26.76 3.98
N VAL A 219 8.42 26.28 5.03
CA VAL A 219 7.78 25.52 6.13
C VAL A 219 6.76 26.36 6.88
N LYS A 220 7.06 27.65 7.12
CA LYS A 220 6.17 28.55 7.87
C LYS A 220 4.92 28.87 7.06
N GLU A 221 5.08 29.14 5.77
CA GLU A 221 3.96 29.41 4.86
C GLU A 221 3.07 28.18 4.70
N ALA A 222 3.65 27.01 4.46
CA ALA A 222 2.90 25.75 4.34
C ALA A 222 2.09 25.44 5.61
N LEU A 223 2.71 25.55 6.79
CA LEU A 223 1.99 25.36 8.06
C LEU A 223 0.88 26.40 8.26
N ALA A 224 1.12 27.66 7.92
CA ALA A 224 0.09 28.71 8.03
C ALA A 224 -1.11 28.42 7.12
N MET A 225 -0.86 27.92 5.90
CA MET A 225 -1.92 27.52 4.98
C MET A 225 -2.68 26.30 5.48
N ILE A 226 -1.98 25.28 6.02
CA ILE A 226 -2.63 24.11 6.61
C ILE A 226 -3.51 24.52 7.78
N VAL A 227 -3.03 25.40 8.68
CA VAL A 227 -3.84 25.94 9.79
C VAL A 227 -5.09 26.65 9.26
N LYS A 228 -4.94 27.47 8.22
CA LYS A 228 -6.04 28.25 7.62
C LYS A 228 -7.09 27.34 6.96
N GLU A 229 -6.66 26.32 6.22
CA GLU A 229 -7.57 25.52 5.41
C GLU A 229 -8.09 24.28 6.17
N PHE A 230 -7.23 23.44 6.71
CA PHE A 230 -7.63 22.24 7.47
C PHE A 230 -8.14 22.56 8.88
N GLY A 231 -7.70 23.69 9.47
CA GLY A 231 -8.17 24.12 10.79
C GLY A 231 -9.65 24.51 10.86
N LYS A 232 -10.32 24.70 9.72
CA LYS A 232 -11.78 24.92 9.61
C LYS A 232 -12.59 23.66 9.95
N HIS A 233 -11.99 22.49 9.83
CA HIS A 233 -12.64 21.23 10.10
C HIS A 233 -12.46 20.80 11.56
N SER A 234 -13.52 20.29 12.17
CA SER A 234 -13.43 19.67 13.50
C SER A 234 -12.81 18.26 13.37
N LYS A 235 -12.37 17.71 14.50
CA LYS A 235 -12.15 16.27 14.59
C LYS A 235 -13.49 15.53 14.57
N LYS A 236 -13.45 14.22 14.29
CA LYS A 236 -14.63 13.34 14.37
C LYS A 236 -15.26 13.41 15.76
N LYS A 237 -16.59 13.37 15.81
CA LYS A 237 -17.34 13.19 17.07
C LYS A 237 -17.49 11.69 17.34
N GLY A 238 -17.08 11.26 18.52
CA GLY A 238 -17.06 9.84 18.90
C GLY A 238 -15.84 9.09 18.36
N ASP A 239 -15.79 7.81 18.66
CA ASP A 239 -14.67 6.94 18.31
C ASP A 239 -14.77 6.42 16.87
N TYR A 240 -13.64 6.05 16.29
CA TYR A 240 -13.61 5.29 15.04
C TYR A 240 -14.05 3.85 15.30
N LEU A 241 -14.69 3.25 14.29
CA LEU A 241 -15.07 1.84 14.35
C LEU A 241 -13.80 0.99 14.53
N ALA A 242 -13.67 0.39 15.68
CA ALA A 242 -12.56 -0.52 15.96
C ALA A 242 -12.85 -1.89 15.35
N MET A 243 -11.83 -2.48 14.74
CA MET A 243 -11.89 -3.85 14.26
C MET A 243 -11.31 -4.76 15.35
N TYR A 244 -12.15 -5.62 15.89
CA TYR A 244 -11.77 -6.57 16.95
C TYR A 244 -11.50 -7.98 16.43
N THR A 245 -11.78 -8.23 15.14
CA THR A 245 -11.61 -9.55 14.54
C THR A 245 -10.15 -9.87 14.36
N GLU A 246 -9.68 -10.90 15.03
CA GLU A 246 -8.36 -11.48 14.83
C GLU A 246 -8.49 -12.73 13.94
N GLU A 247 -7.54 -12.90 13.03
CA GLU A 247 -7.49 -14.09 12.19
C GLU A 247 -7.10 -15.31 13.04
N PRO A 248 -7.89 -16.40 13.04
CA PRO A 248 -7.55 -17.62 13.76
C PRO A 248 -6.28 -18.27 13.22
N ASN A 249 -5.63 -19.08 14.06
CA ASN A 249 -4.49 -19.87 13.61
C ASN A 249 -4.91 -20.85 12.52
N GLN A 250 -4.07 -20.99 11.52
CA GLN A 250 -4.30 -21.95 10.44
C GLN A 250 -3.86 -23.35 10.90
N GLU A 251 -4.79 -24.31 10.90
CA GLU A 251 -4.58 -25.68 11.42
C GLU A 251 -4.23 -26.70 10.33
N GLY A 252 -4.19 -26.29 9.06
CA GLY A 252 -3.86 -27.15 7.93
C GLY A 252 -3.62 -26.37 6.65
N GLU A 253 -2.97 -27.00 5.67
CA GLU A 253 -2.77 -26.41 4.35
C GLU A 253 -4.12 -26.11 3.68
N ARG A 254 -4.23 -24.91 3.09
CA ARG A 254 -5.40 -24.50 2.28
C ARG A 254 -5.04 -24.51 0.81
N ARG A 255 -5.94 -24.98 -0.06
CA ARG A 255 -5.68 -25.10 -1.51
C ARG A 255 -6.79 -24.56 -2.37
N ALA A 256 -6.40 -23.89 -3.47
CA ALA A 256 -7.29 -23.52 -4.55
C ALA A 256 -6.72 -23.88 -5.92
N THR A 257 -7.62 -24.12 -6.87
CA THR A 257 -7.31 -24.14 -8.29
C THR A 257 -8.24 -23.18 -9.01
N VAL A 258 -7.66 -22.20 -9.69
CA VAL A 258 -8.34 -21.31 -10.62
C VAL A 258 -8.14 -21.87 -12.03
N ALA A 259 -9.22 -22.23 -12.73
CA ALA A 259 -9.15 -22.74 -14.10
C ALA A 259 -9.91 -21.77 -15.02
N ARG A 260 -9.19 -21.07 -15.89
CA ARG A 260 -9.75 -20.07 -16.81
C ARG A 260 -9.03 -20.10 -18.15
N ALA A 261 -9.67 -19.57 -19.18
CA ALA A 261 -9.01 -19.36 -20.47
C ALA A 261 -7.74 -18.52 -20.30
N GLY A 262 -6.65 -18.96 -20.90
CA GLY A 262 -5.36 -18.28 -20.79
C GLY A 262 -4.22 -19.07 -21.42
N ASN A 263 -3.03 -18.47 -21.39
CA ASN A 263 -1.82 -19.07 -22.00
C ASN A 263 -0.70 -19.34 -20.99
N THR A 264 -0.95 -19.08 -19.69
CA THR A 264 0.10 -19.10 -18.68
C THR A 264 -0.39 -19.78 -17.41
N ASP A 265 0.30 -20.82 -17.01
CA ASP A 265 0.09 -21.50 -15.74
C ASP A 265 0.86 -20.81 -14.61
N LEU A 266 0.28 -20.75 -13.41
CA LEU A 266 0.90 -20.12 -12.25
C LEU A 266 0.80 -21.01 -11.01
N VAL A 267 1.79 -20.89 -10.14
CA VAL A 267 1.77 -21.39 -8.76
C VAL A 267 2.00 -20.24 -7.81
N GLY A 268 1.15 -20.13 -6.79
CA GLY A 268 1.34 -19.20 -5.66
C GLY A 268 1.36 -19.96 -4.35
N ILE A 269 2.29 -19.61 -3.46
CA ILE A 269 2.41 -20.20 -2.11
C ILE A 269 2.53 -19.07 -1.11
N ALA A 270 1.57 -18.97 -0.22
CA ALA A 270 1.49 -17.93 0.81
C ALA A 270 1.64 -18.51 2.21
N HIS A 271 2.29 -17.75 3.07
CA HIS A 271 2.39 -18.02 4.50
C HIS A 271 2.02 -16.77 5.29
N LYS A 272 1.29 -16.91 6.39
CA LYS A 272 0.97 -15.80 7.27
C LYS A 272 2.25 -15.28 7.94
N VAL A 273 2.40 -13.95 7.97
CA VAL A 273 3.50 -13.25 8.62
C VAL A 273 2.94 -12.16 9.55
N PRO A 274 3.69 -11.73 10.56
CA PRO A 274 3.19 -10.74 11.51
C PRO A 274 3.00 -9.36 10.87
N ALA A 275 2.33 -8.47 11.60
CA ALA A 275 2.11 -7.08 11.23
C ALA A 275 3.42 -6.34 10.93
N ALA A 276 3.36 -5.31 10.10
CA ALA A 276 4.51 -4.54 9.63
C ALA A 276 5.45 -4.04 10.74
N VAL A 277 4.90 -3.70 11.91
CA VAL A 277 5.69 -3.17 13.04
C VAL A 277 6.45 -4.24 13.83
N HIS A 278 6.20 -5.52 13.57
CA HIS A 278 6.82 -6.63 14.27
C HIS A 278 8.33 -6.73 14.00
N SER A 279 9.09 -7.19 14.99
CA SER A 279 10.55 -7.29 14.95
C SER A 279 11.10 -8.27 13.90
N ASP A 280 10.31 -9.24 13.45
CA ASP A 280 10.71 -10.26 12.47
C ASP A 280 10.59 -9.79 11.01
N ILE A 281 9.86 -8.73 10.74
CA ILE A 281 9.64 -8.23 9.36
C ILE A 281 10.95 -7.93 8.63
N PRO A 282 11.98 -7.30 9.23
CA PRO A 282 13.25 -7.11 8.54
C PRO A 282 13.89 -8.43 8.06
N ALA A 283 13.83 -9.48 8.88
CA ALA A 283 14.39 -10.79 8.52
C ALA A 283 13.56 -11.49 7.43
N LEU A 284 12.23 -11.37 7.46
CA LEU A 284 11.32 -11.89 6.44
C LEU A 284 11.52 -11.19 5.08
N ILE A 285 11.77 -9.89 5.05
CA ILE A 285 12.10 -9.18 3.81
C ILE A 285 13.44 -9.67 3.24
N ILE A 286 14.46 -9.80 4.07
CA ILE A 286 15.77 -10.34 3.61
C ILE A 286 15.59 -11.77 3.11
N LEU A 287 14.77 -12.59 3.77
CA LEU A 287 14.43 -13.93 3.32
C LEU A 287 13.77 -13.92 1.93
N ALA A 288 12.78 -13.05 1.69
CA ALA A 288 12.12 -12.90 0.41
C ALA A 288 13.11 -12.53 -0.72
N LEU A 289 14.04 -11.60 -0.45
CA LEU A 289 15.08 -11.21 -1.40
C LEU A 289 16.08 -12.35 -1.70
N ILE A 290 16.42 -13.17 -0.71
CA ILE A 290 17.28 -14.33 -0.93
C ILE A 290 16.56 -15.38 -1.78
N LEU A 291 15.27 -15.56 -1.57
CA LEU A 291 14.46 -16.51 -2.31
C LEU A 291 14.33 -16.14 -3.79
N ALA A 292 13.96 -14.89 -4.12
CA ALA A 292 13.55 -14.58 -5.49
C ALA A 292 14.07 -13.26 -6.09
N ASP A 293 14.88 -12.46 -5.38
CA ASP A 293 15.38 -11.20 -5.93
C ASP A 293 16.58 -11.39 -6.85
N GLY A 294 16.38 -11.14 -8.15
CA GLY A 294 17.42 -11.17 -9.18
C GLY A 294 17.91 -12.56 -9.57
N LYS A 295 18.70 -12.62 -10.67
CA LYS A 295 19.13 -13.85 -11.33
C LYS A 295 19.97 -14.80 -10.46
N THR A 296 20.54 -14.33 -9.37
CA THR A 296 21.36 -15.15 -8.48
C THR A 296 20.63 -15.62 -7.24
N SER A 297 19.32 -15.37 -7.15
CA SER A 297 18.46 -15.85 -6.06
C SER A 297 18.22 -17.37 -6.16
N ARG A 298 17.80 -17.98 -5.06
CA ARG A 298 17.64 -19.43 -5.00
C ARG A 298 16.62 -19.95 -5.99
N LEU A 299 15.42 -19.36 -5.95
CA LEU A 299 14.32 -19.80 -6.80
C LEU A 299 14.55 -19.46 -8.28
N TYR A 300 15.17 -18.31 -8.58
CA TYR A 300 15.54 -18.00 -9.96
C TYR A 300 16.44 -19.09 -10.56
N ARG A 301 17.50 -19.47 -9.86
CA ARG A 301 18.42 -20.54 -10.31
C ARG A 301 17.73 -21.90 -10.41
N THR A 302 16.88 -22.21 -9.45
CA THR A 302 16.21 -23.52 -9.42
C THR A 302 15.12 -23.65 -10.47
N LEU A 303 14.38 -22.56 -10.75
CA LEU A 303 13.21 -22.60 -11.60
C LEU A 303 13.42 -21.98 -12.98
N VAL A 304 14.05 -20.79 -13.03
CA VAL A 304 14.17 -20.02 -14.27
C VAL A 304 15.40 -20.49 -15.08
N ASP A 305 16.57 -20.60 -14.46
CA ASP A 305 17.78 -21.09 -15.14
C ASP A 305 17.60 -22.54 -15.62
N SER A 306 16.74 -23.32 -14.95
CA SER A 306 16.40 -24.70 -15.35
C SER A 306 15.24 -24.78 -16.37
N ALA A 307 14.77 -23.63 -16.89
CA ALA A 307 13.66 -23.52 -17.84
C ALA A 307 12.35 -24.18 -17.38
N LEU A 308 12.12 -24.28 -16.07
CA LEU A 308 10.88 -24.77 -15.47
C LEU A 308 9.86 -23.66 -15.23
N ALA A 309 10.33 -22.42 -15.04
CA ALA A 309 9.51 -21.24 -14.94
C ALA A 309 10.06 -20.12 -15.82
N ILE A 310 9.19 -19.18 -16.19
CA ILE A 310 9.52 -17.96 -16.93
C ILE A 310 9.95 -16.88 -15.97
N ASP A 311 9.29 -16.81 -14.82
CA ASP A 311 9.54 -15.82 -13.77
C ASP A 311 9.22 -16.39 -12.39
N VAL A 312 9.84 -15.81 -11.36
CA VAL A 312 9.57 -16.10 -9.96
C VAL A 312 9.75 -14.84 -9.11
N SER A 313 8.82 -14.60 -8.21
CA SER A 313 8.88 -13.51 -7.26
C SER A 313 8.51 -13.97 -5.85
N THR A 314 9.02 -13.28 -4.83
CA THR A 314 8.61 -13.47 -3.43
C THR A 314 8.43 -12.11 -2.77
N ASN A 315 7.24 -11.86 -2.21
CA ASN A 315 6.88 -10.60 -1.58
C ASN A 315 6.48 -10.83 -0.13
N CYS A 316 7.00 -10.01 0.78
CA CYS A 316 6.56 -9.95 2.17
C CYS A 316 5.75 -8.66 2.33
N TYR A 317 4.44 -8.78 2.39
CA TYR A 317 3.54 -7.64 2.54
C TYR A 317 3.64 -7.06 3.95
N GLN A 318 3.65 -5.74 4.05
CA GLN A 318 3.85 -5.01 5.30
C GLN A 318 2.59 -4.21 5.62
N PHE A 319 1.59 -4.87 6.17
CA PHE A 319 0.29 -4.27 6.50
C PHE A 319 0.18 -3.93 7.98
N HIS A 320 -0.84 -3.16 8.32
CA HIS A 320 -1.14 -2.78 9.70
C HIS A 320 -1.35 -4.01 10.60
N ASP A 321 -2.06 -5.00 10.10
CA ASP A 321 -2.30 -6.27 10.78
C ASP A 321 -1.45 -7.41 10.17
N PRO A 322 -1.43 -8.61 10.77
CA PRO A 322 -0.72 -9.76 10.23
C PRO A 322 -1.07 -10.04 8.77
N SER A 323 -0.05 -10.23 7.95
CA SER A 323 -0.13 -10.23 6.49
C SER A 323 0.42 -11.53 5.89
N LEU A 324 0.84 -11.51 4.61
CA LEU A 324 1.34 -12.66 3.90
C LEU A 324 2.77 -12.45 3.37
N LEU A 325 3.55 -13.51 3.39
CA LEU A 325 4.68 -13.69 2.50
C LEU A 325 4.24 -14.63 1.39
N ILE A 326 4.29 -14.18 0.14
CA ILE A 326 3.80 -14.96 -1.01
C ILE A 326 4.92 -15.12 -2.03
N THR A 327 5.12 -16.36 -2.49
CA THR A 327 5.95 -16.66 -3.66
C THR A 327 5.05 -17.01 -4.83
N TYR A 328 5.24 -16.35 -5.96
CA TYR A 328 4.61 -16.66 -7.24
C TYR A 328 5.66 -17.19 -8.22
N ALA A 329 5.27 -18.18 -9.01
CA ALA A 329 6.04 -18.67 -10.15
C ALA A 329 5.14 -18.73 -11.39
N THR A 330 5.62 -18.15 -12.48
CA THR A 330 5.02 -18.27 -13.81
C THR A 330 5.67 -19.46 -14.53
N LEU A 331 4.90 -20.47 -14.83
CA LEU A 331 5.42 -21.75 -15.34
C LEU A 331 5.83 -21.63 -16.81
N ALA A 332 6.93 -22.32 -17.16
CA ALA A 332 7.24 -22.60 -18.55
C ALA A 332 6.24 -23.64 -19.12
N SER A 333 6.02 -23.57 -20.45
CA SER A 333 5.07 -24.47 -21.12
C SER A 333 5.31 -25.94 -20.75
N ARG A 334 4.23 -26.65 -20.44
CA ARG A 334 4.21 -28.08 -20.06
C ARG A 334 4.90 -28.43 -18.73
N THR A 335 5.27 -27.45 -17.93
CA THR A 335 5.81 -27.70 -16.59
C THR A 335 4.67 -28.05 -15.63
N PRO A 336 4.72 -29.20 -14.91
CA PRO A 336 3.69 -29.54 -13.94
C PRO A 336 3.68 -28.60 -12.73
N HIS A 337 2.52 -28.11 -12.32
CA HIS A 337 2.34 -27.25 -11.15
C HIS A 337 2.95 -27.88 -9.89
N GLN A 338 2.70 -29.17 -9.65
CA GLN A 338 3.20 -29.88 -8.49
C GLN A 338 4.73 -29.83 -8.40
N LYS A 339 5.44 -29.96 -9.53
CA LYS A 339 6.90 -29.89 -9.56
C LYS A 339 7.43 -28.53 -9.10
N ILE A 340 6.77 -27.44 -9.53
CA ILE A 340 7.16 -26.09 -9.10
C ILE A 340 6.88 -25.90 -7.62
N GLU A 341 5.72 -26.32 -7.15
CA GLU A 341 5.35 -26.25 -5.74
C GLU A 341 6.37 -26.98 -4.84
N GLU A 342 6.73 -28.22 -5.20
CA GLU A 342 7.72 -29.01 -4.47
C GLU A 342 9.09 -28.31 -4.42
N LEU A 343 9.57 -27.78 -5.55
CA LEU A 343 10.85 -27.08 -5.61
C LEU A 343 10.86 -25.79 -4.78
N VAL A 344 9.74 -25.06 -4.75
CA VAL A 344 9.61 -23.85 -3.88
C VAL A 344 9.61 -24.26 -2.41
N LYS A 345 8.83 -25.26 -2.02
CA LYS A 345 8.80 -25.79 -0.64
C LYS A 345 10.16 -26.35 -0.22
N ASP A 346 10.88 -27.01 -1.13
CA ASP A 346 12.23 -27.51 -0.87
C ASP A 346 13.23 -26.36 -0.61
N ALA A 347 13.11 -25.25 -1.35
CA ALA A 347 13.94 -24.06 -1.09
C ALA A 347 13.66 -23.46 0.31
N TYR A 348 12.41 -23.44 0.74
CA TYR A 348 12.02 -23.01 2.09
C TYR A 348 12.63 -23.92 3.16
N ARG A 349 12.43 -25.25 3.03
CA ARG A 349 12.98 -26.24 3.94
C ARG A 349 14.52 -26.17 4.00
N ALA A 350 15.18 -25.98 2.85
CA ALA A 350 16.61 -25.85 2.81
C ALA A 350 17.12 -24.62 3.60
N ILE A 351 16.42 -23.48 3.55
CA ILE A 351 16.78 -22.31 4.38
C ILE A 351 16.50 -22.60 5.86
N ALA A 352 15.36 -23.18 6.17
CA ALA A 352 14.99 -23.53 7.54
C ALA A 352 16.02 -24.49 8.17
N LEU A 353 16.50 -25.49 7.46
CA LEU A 353 17.42 -26.50 7.96
C LEU A 353 18.89 -26.04 7.95
N LYS A 354 19.36 -25.49 6.82
CA LYS A 354 20.77 -25.21 6.56
C LYS A 354 21.15 -23.73 6.66
N GLY A 355 20.13 -22.83 6.75
CA GLY A 355 20.33 -21.39 6.77
C GLY A 355 20.73 -20.82 5.41
N VAL A 356 21.35 -19.66 5.44
CA VAL A 356 21.80 -18.90 4.27
C VAL A 356 23.28 -18.59 4.37
N SER A 357 23.95 -18.51 3.22
CA SER A 357 25.38 -18.15 3.16
C SER A 357 25.57 -16.64 3.37
N SER A 358 26.79 -16.26 3.77
CA SER A 358 27.18 -14.84 3.85
C SER A 358 27.08 -14.12 2.51
N THR A 359 27.34 -14.82 1.40
CA THR A 359 27.21 -14.27 0.05
C THR A 359 25.78 -13.91 -0.29
N GLU A 360 24.80 -14.80 -0.01
CA GLU A 360 23.38 -14.55 -0.23
C GLU A 360 22.88 -13.39 0.64
N LEU A 361 23.22 -13.40 1.94
CA LEU A 361 22.85 -12.34 2.86
C LEU A 361 23.39 -10.98 2.41
N ASN A 362 24.68 -10.91 2.05
CA ASN A 362 25.31 -9.67 1.63
C ASN A 362 24.76 -9.17 0.29
N ARG A 363 24.37 -10.06 -0.63
CA ARG A 363 23.69 -9.71 -1.87
C ARG A 363 22.32 -9.06 -1.56
N ALA A 364 21.48 -9.70 -0.77
CA ALA A 364 20.18 -9.17 -0.38
C ALA A 364 20.30 -7.80 0.31
N LYS A 365 21.28 -7.63 1.21
CA LYS A 365 21.54 -6.34 1.85
C LYS A 365 22.03 -5.26 0.88
N ARG A 366 22.73 -5.59 -0.17
CA ARG A 366 23.11 -4.62 -1.23
C ARG A 366 21.90 -4.22 -2.05
N SER A 367 21.09 -5.19 -2.48
CA SER A 367 19.84 -4.92 -3.22
C SER A 367 18.94 -3.97 -2.46
N ILE A 368 18.68 -4.26 -1.17
CA ILE A 368 17.80 -3.40 -0.35
C ILE A 368 18.39 -1.99 -0.13
N ARG A 369 19.71 -1.82 -0.04
CA ARG A 369 20.31 -0.49 0.06
C ARG A 369 20.08 0.35 -1.19
N THR A 370 20.19 -0.25 -2.36
CA THR A 370 19.89 0.42 -3.63
C THR A 370 18.42 0.82 -3.69
N TYR A 371 17.51 -0.11 -3.34
CA TYR A 371 16.09 0.17 -3.28
C TYR A 371 15.76 1.32 -2.32
N ILE A 372 16.29 1.29 -1.08
CA ILE A 372 16.08 2.38 -0.10
C ILE A 372 16.57 3.73 -0.62
N ALA A 373 17.68 3.76 -1.37
CA ALA A 373 18.17 4.99 -1.97
C ALA A 373 17.20 5.55 -3.01
N SER A 374 16.57 4.68 -3.83
CA SER A 374 15.58 5.10 -4.83
C SER A 374 14.26 5.60 -4.24
N LEU A 375 13.90 5.21 -3.02
CA LEU A 375 12.70 5.73 -2.33
C LEU A 375 12.77 7.24 -2.03
N ARG A 376 13.93 7.85 -2.18
CA ARG A 376 14.15 9.29 -1.99
C ARG A 376 14.44 10.03 -3.29
N ASP A 377 14.20 9.40 -4.43
CA ASP A 377 14.41 9.97 -5.76
C ASP A 377 13.16 10.74 -6.21
N GLY A 378 13.09 11.98 -5.77
CA GLY A 378 12.00 12.90 -6.05
C GLY A 378 10.82 12.83 -5.07
N PRO A 379 9.93 13.85 -5.12
CA PRO A 379 8.83 14.00 -4.16
C PRO A 379 7.85 12.83 -4.19
N TYR A 380 7.48 12.30 -5.37
CA TYR A 380 6.53 11.20 -5.49
C TYR A 380 7.05 9.92 -4.85
N ALA A 381 8.28 9.51 -5.17
CA ALA A 381 8.87 8.28 -4.60
C ALA A 381 8.97 8.37 -3.07
N PHE A 382 9.36 9.55 -2.56
CA PHE A 382 9.43 9.80 -1.14
C PHE A 382 8.04 9.71 -0.46
N LEU A 383 7.05 10.42 -1.00
CA LEU A 383 5.68 10.43 -0.47
C LEU A 383 5.06 9.04 -0.50
N SER A 384 5.21 8.32 -1.61
CA SER A 384 4.69 6.95 -1.76
C SER A 384 5.30 6.00 -0.72
N ALA A 385 6.62 6.04 -0.53
CA ALA A 385 7.29 5.20 0.46
C ALA A 385 6.95 5.58 1.92
N LEU A 386 6.81 6.88 2.21
CA LEU A 386 6.39 7.37 3.52
C LEU A 386 4.94 6.96 3.82
N ASN A 387 4.05 7.07 2.82
CA ASN A 387 2.65 6.67 2.90
C ASN A 387 2.47 5.22 3.37
N GLU A 388 3.26 4.28 2.85
CA GLU A 388 3.19 2.88 3.28
C GLU A 388 3.60 2.69 4.75
N GLN A 389 4.50 3.52 5.28
CA GLN A 389 4.86 3.46 6.70
C GLN A 389 3.80 4.13 7.60
N ILE A 390 3.14 5.17 7.10
CA ILE A 390 1.98 5.79 7.76
C ILE A 390 0.85 4.74 7.86
N ALA A 391 0.53 4.06 6.76
CA ALA A 391 -0.47 2.99 6.71
C ALA A 391 -0.16 1.83 7.67
N ALA A 392 1.11 1.46 7.79
CA ALA A 392 1.58 0.46 8.74
C ALA A 392 1.48 0.90 10.22
N GLY A 393 1.06 2.14 10.50
CA GLY A 393 0.83 2.68 11.84
C GLY A 393 2.00 3.42 12.47
N ASP A 394 3.16 3.48 11.82
CA ASP A 394 4.34 4.21 12.36
C ASP A 394 5.22 4.78 11.22
N TRP A 395 5.02 6.05 10.91
CA TRP A 395 5.81 6.75 9.89
C TRP A 395 7.33 6.76 10.19
N THR A 396 7.75 6.68 11.46
CA THR A 396 9.16 6.70 11.84
C THR A 396 9.94 5.51 11.29
N ARG A 397 9.23 4.45 10.90
CA ARG A 397 9.79 3.30 10.19
C ARG A 397 10.43 3.68 8.86
N PHE A 398 9.96 4.73 8.19
CA PHE A 398 10.63 5.24 6.98
C PHE A 398 12.12 5.52 7.21
N VAL A 399 12.48 5.94 8.41
CA VAL A 399 13.87 6.25 8.81
C VAL A 399 14.54 5.10 9.55
N THR A 400 13.81 4.42 10.43
CA THR A 400 14.38 3.42 11.35
C THR A 400 14.48 2.03 10.74
N PHE A 401 13.53 1.67 9.88
CA PHE A 401 13.45 0.35 9.27
C PHE A 401 14.65 0.00 8.36
N PRO A 402 15.17 0.91 7.51
CA PRO A 402 16.40 0.67 6.76
C PRO A 402 17.59 0.25 7.62
N LYS A 403 17.72 0.81 8.81
CA LYS A 403 18.79 0.46 9.75
C LYS A 403 18.62 -0.97 10.29
N LYS A 404 17.37 -1.37 10.57
CA LYS A 404 17.05 -2.74 11.04
C LYS A 404 17.35 -3.79 9.97
N LEU A 405 17.03 -3.50 8.69
CA LEU A 405 17.34 -4.40 7.56
C LEU A 405 18.83 -4.72 7.43
N VAL A 406 19.69 -3.72 7.62
CA VAL A 406 21.15 -3.92 7.54
C VAL A 406 21.69 -4.76 8.70
N GLN A 407 21.02 -4.77 9.85
CA GLN A 407 21.43 -5.52 11.06
C GLN A 407 21.02 -7.00 11.01
N VAL A 408 20.10 -7.42 10.13
CA VAL A 408 19.65 -8.81 10.03
C VAL A 408 20.84 -9.76 9.85
N SER A 409 20.89 -10.82 10.64
CA SER A 409 21.91 -11.88 10.55
C SER A 409 21.40 -13.10 9.77
N ALA A 410 22.31 -13.99 9.37
CA ALA A 410 21.95 -15.27 8.75
C ALA A 410 21.12 -16.16 9.70
N LYS A 411 21.37 -16.06 11.01
CA LYS A 411 20.59 -16.78 12.02
C LYS A 411 19.15 -16.24 12.10
N ASP A 412 18.96 -14.93 11.96
CA ASP A 412 17.61 -14.36 11.94
C ASP A 412 16.81 -14.84 10.73
N VAL A 413 17.43 -14.88 9.54
CA VAL A 413 16.80 -15.40 8.32
C VAL A 413 16.42 -16.88 8.49
N GLN A 414 17.32 -17.70 9.05
CA GLN A 414 17.02 -19.10 9.31
C GLN A 414 15.91 -19.28 10.32
N ARG A 415 15.90 -18.50 11.41
CA ARG A 415 14.88 -18.55 12.46
C ARG A 415 13.50 -18.23 11.90
N VAL A 416 13.35 -17.13 11.15
CA VAL A 416 12.05 -16.75 10.57
C VAL A 416 11.59 -17.75 9.50
N ALA A 417 12.51 -18.35 8.73
CA ALA A 417 12.14 -19.42 7.80
C ALA A 417 11.56 -20.64 8.54
N ARG A 418 12.16 -21.05 9.66
CA ARG A 418 11.63 -22.15 10.51
C ARG A 418 10.28 -21.82 11.14
N GLN A 419 10.09 -20.57 11.53
CA GLN A 419 8.93 -20.14 12.29
C GLN A 419 7.71 -19.91 11.39
N TYR A 420 7.90 -19.38 10.18
CA TYR A 420 6.79 -18.91 9.34
C TYR A 420 6.58 -19.74 8.07
N LEU A 421 7.62 -20.39 7.51
CA LEU A 421 7.47 -21.16 6.27
C LEU A 421 7.20 -22.65 6.59
N ILE A 422 6.06 -22.90 7.23
CA ILE A 422 5.61 -24.23 7.65
C ILE A 422 4.61 -24.74 6.61
N ASP A 423 4.86 -25.92 6.06
CA ASP A 423 4.04 -26.50 4.98
C ASP A 423 2.56 -26.59 5.34
N ASP A 424 2.24 -27.09 6.55
CA ASP A 424 0.85 -27.25 7.01
C ASP A 424 0.13 -25.93 7.30
N GLN A 425 0.85 -24.82 7.34
CA GLN A 425 0.31 -23.45 7.51
C GLN A 425 0.34 -22.65 6.20
N SER A 426 0.60 -23.30 5.06
CA SER A 426 0.62 -22.65 3.77
C SER A 426 -0.77 -22.56 3.14
N THR A 427 -0.94 -21.54 2.29
CA THR A 427 -2.06 -21.45 1.34
C THR A 427 -1.49 -21.55 -0.05
N VAL A 428 -1.90 -22.60 -0.78
CA VAL A 428 -1.38 -22.92 -2.12
C VAL A 428 -2.45 -22.68 -3.16
N GLY A 429 -2.12 -21.91 -4.18
CA GLY A 429 -2.98 -21.63 -5.32
C GLY A 429 -2.33 -22.05 -6.63
N TRP A 430 -3.09 -22.69 -7.50
CA TRP A 430 -2.72 -22.99 -8.87
C TRP A 430 -3.64 -22.27 -9.84
N PHE A 431 -3.08 -21.56 -10.80
CA PHE A 431 -3.83 -21.10 -11.97
C PHE A 431 -3.54 -22.05 -13.12
N LYS A 432 -4.60 -22.68 -13.65
CA LYS A 432 -4.54 -23.58 -14.80
C LYS A 432 -5.12 -22.87 -16.03
N ALA A 433 -4.26 -22.60 -16.98
CA ALA A 433 -4.66 -22.02 -18.25
C ALA A 433 -5.44 -23.06 -19.07
N LEU A 434 -6.68 -22.77 -19.40
CA LEU A 434 -7.50 -23.56 -20.30
C LEU A 434 -7.36 -23.02 -21.73
N PRO A 435 -7.45 -23.88 -22.77
CA PRO A 435 -7.50 -23.41 -24.14
C PRO A 435 -8.62 -22.41 -24.34
N GLN A 436 -8.37 -21.38 -25.15
CA GLN A 436 -9.45 -20.51 -25.60
C GLN A 436 -10.32 -21.32 -26.57
N ILE A 437 -11.62 -21.41 -26.25
CA ILE A 437 -12.62 -22.09 -27.11
C ILE A 437 -12.98 -21.20 -28.26
#